data_514c39e79539b8b388acedb6a3a34932
#
_entry.id   514c39e79539b8b388acedb6a3a34932
#
_cell.length_a   1.000
_cell.length_b   1.000
_cell.length_c   1.000
_cell.angle_alpha   90.00
_cell.angle_beta   90.00
_cell.angle_gamma   90.00
#
_symmetry.space_group_name_H-M   'P 1'
#
loop_
_entity.id
_entity.type
_entity.pdbx_description
1 polymer ?
#
loop_
_entity_poly.entity_id
_entity_poly.type
_entity_poly.pdbx_seq_one_letter_code
_entity_poly.pdbx_strand_id
1 'polypeptide(L)'
;MDGECELKSEITTDGTSQPTDSVETGEAAVNPAAQPDAAVNPAALCSVEPDAAANSADSANIVQDNASALVVDTNSALVVDSNDAEDSDAGEGDVSMSVKDDEEPKELNMVFDVDTTEVDLNHARIGKMENFEQLECIERLLLRWNLIKKIENIQTLTTLKELELYDNQLTVIENLDTLVNLEILDLSFNRIREIKGLDTLVNLQKLYLCSNKISKIENVNHLKQLKGLELGDNKIRVIENLEGLDVLEDLYLGKNKIKKIQNLESLKRLNILSLQCNRLTIIENLDQLTELTQLYLSENGLVTIENLLNNVKLETLDLAYNKICIIQNIAHLTGLQELWLNNNNVSDWNAVNVLENNKQLETIYLDRNPLTSDPNYRRKIKLVCPWITQIDATLAK
;
A
#
# COMPACT_ATOMS: atom_id res chain seq x y z
N MET A 1 -61.43 -27.42 7.32
CA MET A 1 -61.75 -27.36 5.89
C MET A 1 -60.40 -27.23 5.22
N ASP A 2 -59.63 -28.33 5.10
CA ASP A 2 -59.71 -29.36 4.03
C ASP A 2 -59.37 -28.69 2.70
N GLY A 3 -58.32 -28.99 2.08
CA GLY A 3 -58.00 -30.06 1.23
C GLY A 3 -56.58 -29.99 0.67
N GLU A 4 -56.02 -31.08 0.83
CA GLU A 4 -54.91 -31.75 0.16
C GLU A 4 -55.11 -31.89 -1.35
N CYS A 5 -54.05 -32.09 -2.09
CA CYS A 5 -53.69 -33.22 -2.99
C CYS A 5 -52.65 -32.78 -3.99
N GLU A 6 -51.51 -33.38 -3.97
CA GLU A 6 -50.90 -34.58 -4.55
C GLU A 6 -50.38 -34.44 -5.99
N LEU A 7 -49.09 -34.68 -6.08
CA LEU A 7 -48.30 -35.56 -6.94
C LEU A 7 -48.78 -35.95 -8.37
N LYS A 8 -47.85 -35.83 -9.34
CA LYS A 8 -47.31 -36.96 -10.14
C LYS A 8 -46.20 -36.53 -11.09
N SER A 9 -45.08 -37.16 -10.93
CA SER A 9 -44.07 -37.80 -11.75
C SER A 9 -44.48 -38.21 -13.18
N GLU A 10 -43.59 -38.03 -14.16
CA GLU A 10 -43.25 -39.10 -15.10
C GLU A 10 -41.91 -38.84 -15.82
N ILE A 11 -41.12 -39.89 -15.87
CA ILE A 11 -39.85 -40.15 -16.53
C ILE A 11 -40.14 -40.57 -17.96
N THR A 12 -39.30 -40.17 -18.94
CA THR A 12 -38.95 -41.11 -20.06
C THR A 12 -37.58 -40.77 -20.65
N THR A 13 -36.86 -41.81 -20.84
CA THR A 13 -35.55 -42.12 -21.35
C THR A 13 -35.46 -42.02 -22.88
N ASP A 14 -34.19 -41.96 -23.31
CA ASP A 14 -33.53 -42.69 -24.41
C ASP A 14 -33.05 -41.88 -25.63
N GLY A 15 -31.81 -42.09 -25.96
CA GLY A 15 -31.33 -42.55 -27.24
C GLY A 15 -30.03 -41.93 -27.78
N THR A 16 -28.93 -42.53 -27.45
CA THR A 16 -27.71 -42.87 -28.24
C THR A 16 -27.49 -42.22 -29.63
N SER A 17 -26.29 -41.67 -29.84
CA SER A 17 -25.26 -42.24 -30.77
C SER A 17 -24.07 -41.31 -31.01
N GLN A 18 -22.87 -41.80 -30.78
CA GLN A 18 -21.64 -41.41 -31.48
C GLN A 18 -21.58 -42.14 -32.83
N PRO A 19 -20.67 -41.83 -33.80
CA PRO A 19 -19.22 -41.76 -33.62
C PRO A 19 -18.39 -40.85 -34.60
N THR A 20 -17.10 -40.76 -34.26
CA THR A 20 -15.86 -40.84 -35.07
C THR A 20 -15.28 -39.68 -35.86
N ASP A 21 -13.99 -39.46 -35.50
CA ASP A 21 -12.74 -39.27 -36.22
C ASP A 21 -12.45 -37.95 -36.96
N SER A 22 -11.36 -37.28 -36.60
CA SER A 22 -9.97 -37.46 -37.05
C SER A 22 -9.05 -36.31 -36.67
N VAL A 23 -7.97 -36.61 -36.05
CA VAL A 23 -6.59 -36.12 -36.02
C VAL A 23 -6.24 -34.99 -37.00
N GLU A 24 -5.66 -33.90 -36.47
CA GLU A 24 -4.44 -33.33 -37.03
C GLU A 24 -3.65 -32.51 -35.98
N THR A 25 -2.37 -32.77 -35.97
CA THR A 25 -1.30 -32.30 -35.14
C THR A 25 -0.84 -30.90 -35.53
N GLY A 26 -0.63 -30.02 -34.54
CA GLY A 26 0.05 -28.73 -34.72
C GLY A 26 0.80 -28.36 -33.47
N GLU A 27 2.10 -28.64 -33.43
CA GLU A 27 3.02 -28.13 -32.41
C GLU A 27 3.07 -26.62 -32.45
N ALA A 28 2.83 -25.97 -31.31
CA ALA A 28 3.18 -24.58 -31.10
C ALA A 28 3.92 -24.44 -29.77
N ALA A 29 5.07 -23.83 -29.85
CA ALA A 29 6.11 -23.68 -28.88
C ALA A 29 5.61 -23.10 -27.53
N VAL A 30 6.05 -23.75 -26.48
CA VAL A 30 5.90 -23.30 -25.07
C VAL A 30 6.89 -22.17 -24.83
N ASN A 31 6.38 -20.99 -24.50
CA ASN A 31 7.15 -19.88 -23.95
C ASN A 31 7.26 -20.09 -22.42
N PRO A 32 8.43 -19.97 -21.80
CA PRO A 32 8.57 -20.20 -20.38
C PRO A 32 7.94 -19.05 -19.57
N ALA A 33 7.24 -19.46 -18.53
CA ALA A 33 6.54 -18.62 -17.57
C ALA A 33 7.43 -17.49 -16.99
N ALA A 34 6.88 -16.30 -16.98
CA ALA A 34 7.38 -15.20 -16.16
C ALA A 34 7.24 -15.60 -14.68
N GLN A 35 8.31 -15.42 -13.93
CA GLN A 35 8.28 -15.54 -12.47
C GLN A 35 7.41 -14.42 -11.90
N PRO A 36 6.59 -14.67 -10.86
CA PRO A 36 5.87 -13.61 -10.16
C PRO A 36 6.86 -12.75 -9.37
N ASP A 37 6.75 -11.45 -9.56
CA ASP A 37 7.49 -10.44 -8.79
C ASP A 37 7.19 -10.60 -7.29
N ALA A 38 8.25 -10.59 -6.48
CA ALA A 38 8.14 -10.64 -5.03
C ALA A 38 7.36 -9.42 -4.52
N ALA A 39 6.39 -9.67 -3.65
CA ALA A 39 5.57 -8.62 -3.05
C ALA A 39 6.45 -7.59 -2.34
N VAL A 40 6.32 -6.32 -2.73
CA VAL A 40 7.06 -5.20 -2.14
C VAL A 40 6.37 -4.81 -0.83
N ASN A 41 7.10 -4.84 0.28
CA ASN A 41 6.59 -4.39 1.58
C ASN A 41 6.32 -2.87 1.54
N PRO A 42 5.08 -2.39 1.66
CA PRO A 42 4.76 -0.97 1.59
C PRO A 42 5.36 -0.14 2.74
N ALA A 43 5.87 -0.76 3.81
CA ALA A 43 6.62 -0.06 4.84
C ALA A 43 7.93 0.58 4.33
N ALA A 44 8.44 0.14 3.17
CA ALA A 44 9.65 0.68 2.56
C ALA A 44 9.44 2.01 1.80
N LEU A 45 8.20 2.37 1.48
CA LEU A 45 7.91 3.58 0.70
C LEU A 45 8.05 4.89 1.49
N CYS A 46 8.08 4.85 2.83
CA CYS A 46 8.16 6.07 3.68
C CYS A 46 9.53 6.36 4.29
N SER A 47 10.61 5.65 3.92
CA SER A 47 11.93 5.84 4.54
C SER A 47 13.07 5.88 3.53
N VAL A 48 13.07 6.83 2.62
CA VAL A 48 14.22 7.10 1.74
C VAL A 48 14.98 8.31 2.28
N GLU A 49 16.14 8.07 2.88
CA GLU A 49 17.14 9.11 3.15
C GLU A 49 17.86 9.49 1.84
N PRO A 50 18.20 10.78 1.64
CA PRO A 50 18.89 11.21 0.42
C PRO A 50 20.37 10.85 0.46
N ASP A 51 20.82 10.00 -0.45
CA ASP A 51 22.25 9.78 -0.68
C ASP A 51 22.90 10.95 -1.41
N ALA A 52 24.05 11.35 -0.90
CA ALA A 52 24.84 12.47 -1.39
C ALA A 52 25.70 12.08 -2.59
N ALA A 53 25.55 12.87 -3.66
CA ALA A 53 26.50 13.26 -4.70
C ALA A 53 27.55 12.27 -5.23
N ALA A 54 27.54 12.05 -6.55
CA ALA A 54 28.75 12.15 -7.39
C ALA A 54 28.40 12.47 -8.85
N ASN A 55 29.09 13.49 -9.36
CA ASN A 55 29.09 13.98 -10.74
C ASN A 55 29.55 12.94 -11.77
N SER A 56 28.93 12.85 -12.93
CA SER A 56 29.57 13.14 -14.23
C SER A 56 28.61 12.89 -15.38
N ALA A 57 28.72 13.80 -16.38
CA ALA A 57 27.95 13.78 -17.63
C ALA A 57 28.25 12.55 -18.50
N ASP A 58 27.24 12.02 -19.15
CA ASP A 58 27.19 11.92 -20.60
C ASP A 58 25.86 11.31 -21.11
N SER A 59 25.47 11.81 -22.25
CA SER A 59 24.22 11.56 -22.96
C SER A 59 23.99 10.12 -23.40
N ALA A 60 22.76 9.61 -23.32
CA ALA A 60 22.04 9.00 -24.45
C ALA A 60 20.77 8.24 -23.98
N ASN A 61 19.68 8.46 -24.71
CA ASN A 61 18.40 7.76 -24.67
C ASN A 61 18.46 6.27 -24.30
N ILE A 62 17.55 5.84 -23.41
CA ILE A 62 16.77 4.62 -23.58
C ILE A 62 15.58 4.70 -22.58
N VAL A 63 14.36 4.58 -23.13
CA VAL A 63 13.14 4.29 -22.40
C VAL A 63 13.24 2.87 -21.83
N GLN A 64 13.13 2.73 -20.52
CA GLN A 64 12.77 1.45 -19.89
C GLN A 64 12.16 1.69 -18.50
N ASP A 65 10.92 1.19 -18.35
CA ASP A 65 10.28 0.98 -17.06
C ASP A 65 11.21 0.19 -16.12
N ASN A 66 11.54 0.78 -14.97
CA ASN A 66 12.18 0.04 -13.89
C ASN A 66 11.66 0.52 -12.54
N ALA A 67 10.72 -0.23 -12.00
CA ALA A 67 10.51 -0.31 -10.57
C ALA A 67 11.66 -1.14 -9.99
N SER A 68 12.67 -0.49 -9.43
CA SER A 68 13.77 -1.19 -8.75
C SER A 68 13.56 -1.18 -7.24
N ALA A 69 13.42 -2.39 -6.69
CA ALA A 69 13.40 -2.67 -5.27
C ALA A 69 14.77 -2.35 -4.63
N LEU A 70 14.79 -1.54 -3.59
CA LEU A 70 15.93 -1.35 -2.70
C LEU A 70 15.66 -2.11 -1.38
N VAL A 71 16.52 -3.09 -1.11
CA VAL A 71 16.60 -3.78 0.18
C VAL A 71 17.40 -2.90 1.13
N VAL A 72 16.81 -2.45 2.21
CA VAL A 72 17.51 -1.73 3.28
C VAL A 72 17.56 -2.59 4.53
N ASP A 73 18.79 -2.82 4.99
CA ASP A 73 19.15 -3.55 6.20
C ASP A 73 18.83 -2.69 7.45
N THR A 74 17.85 -3.11 8.24
CA THR A 74 17.48 -2.42 9.49
C THR A 74 18.20 -3.01 10.68
N ASN A 75 19.37 -2.49 11.00
CA ASN A 75 20.06 -2.72 12.27
C ASN A 75 20.27 -1.40 13.01
N SER A 76 19.30 -0.95 13.79
CA SER A 76 19.57 -0.25 15.05
C SER A 76 18.31 -0.20 15.92
N ALA A 77 18.36 -1.00 16.99
CA ALA A 77 17.36 -1.00 18.03
C ALA A 77 17.59 0.20 18.97
N LEU A 78 16.58 1.04 19.13
CA LEU A 78 16.40 1.85 20.33
C LEU A 78 15.17 1.34 21.07
N VAL A 79 15.46 0.70 22.21
CA VAL A 79 14.46 0.32 23.22
C VAL A 79 13.97 1.60 23.89
N VAL A 80 12.70 1.92 23.74
CA VAL A 80 12.03 2.91 24.57
C VAL A 80 10.93 2.20 25.35
N ASP A 81 11.16 2.18 26.66
CA ASP A 81 10.24 1.67 27.67
C ASP A 81 8.94 2.48 27.66
N SER A 82 7.81 1.80 27.49
CA SER A 82 6.49 2.44 27.48
C SER A 82 5.94 2.47 28.90
N ASN A 83 5.96 3.65 29.52
CA ASN A 83 5.09 3.96 30.65
C ASN A 83 4.03 4.96 30.22
N ASP A 84 2.79 4.63 30.54
CA ASP A 84 1.60 5.44 30.33
C ASP A 84 1.79 6.87 30.85
N ALA A 85 1.74 7.84 29.95
CA ALA A 85 1.55 9.24 30.31
C ALA A 85 0.44 9.83 29.44
N GLU A 86 -0.53 10.38 30.12
CA GLU A 86 -1.69 11.06 29.57
C GLU A 86 -1.30 12.19 28.59
N ASP A 87 -2.10 12.30 27.57
CA ASP A 87 -2.05 13.18 26.41
C ASP A 87 -1.93 14.66 26.83
N SER A 88 -0.74 15.17 27.03
CA SER A 88 -0.48 16.61 27.10
C SER A 88 0.16 17.03 25.77
N ASP A 89 -0.59 17.83 25.01
CA ASP A 89 -0.21 18.48 23.77
C ASP A 89 0.86 19.56 24.04
N ALA A 90 2.08 19.14 24.30
CA ALA A 90 3.24 20.02 24.46
C ALA A 90 4.25 19.68 23.36
N GLY A 91 4.35 20.60 22.41
CA GLY A 91 5.32 20.75 21.35
C GLY A 91 6.41 19.70 21.21
N GLU A 92 6.18 18.67 20.44
CA GLU A 92 7.24 17.85 19.88
C GLU A 92 8.00 18.72 18.87
N GLY A 93 9.25 19.01 19.17
CA GLY A 93 10.13 19.71 18.27
C GLY A 93 10.22 18.99 16.95
N ASP A 94 9.91 19.74 15.92
CA ASP A 94 9.98 19.37 14.50
C ASP A 94 11.45 18.99 14.19
N VAL A 95 11.79 17.69 14.27
CA VAL A 95 13.05 17.18 13.75
C VAL A 95 12.84 16.93 12.26
N SER A 96 12.56 17.98 11.53
CA SER A 96 12.79 18.01 10.10
C SER A 96 14.31 18.04 9.93
N MET A 97 14.89 17.05 9.29
CA MET A 97 16.26 17.15 8.79
C MET A 97 16.31 18.40 7.90
N SER A 98 16.89 19.47 8.42
CA SER A 98 17.15 20.67 7.66
C SER A 98 18.24 20.37 6.65
N VAL A 99 17.86 20.05 5.43
CA VAL A 99 18.68 20.43 4.28
C VAL A 99 18.89 21.94 4.41
N LYS A 100 20.14 22.36 4.37
CA LYS A 100 20.55 23.76 4.56
C LYS A 100 19.61 24.69 3.81
N ASP A 101 18.73 25.35 4.55
CA ASP A 101 17.75 26.34 4.07
C ASP A 101 18.41 27.66 3.61
N ASP A 102 19.74 27.69 3.41
CA ASP A 102 20.52 28.89 3.20
C ASP A 102 20.70 29.30 1.72
N GLU A 103 20.17 28.49 0.78
CA GLU A 103 20.21 28.86 -0.64
C GLU A 103 18.82 29.29 -1.14
N GLU A 104 18.75 30.51 -1.69
CA GLU A 104 17.51 31.07 -2.23
C GLU A 104 16.93 30.21 -3.37
N PRO A 105 15.58 30.11 -3.48
CA PRO A 105 14.94 29.44 -4.60
C PRO A 105 15.38 30.03 -5.93
N LYS A 106 15.50 29.16 -6.93
CA LYS A 106 15.79 29.62 -8.31
C LYS A 106 14.51 30.11 -8.97
N GLU A 107 14.61 31.22 -9.70
CA GLU A 107 13.56 31.64 -10.62
C GLU A 107 13.54 30.73 -11.85
N LEU A 108 12.34 30.33 -12.27
CA LEU A 108 12.15 29.51 -13.47
C LEU A 108 12.19 30.41 -14.73
N ASN A 109 13.37 30.57 -15.33
CA ASN A 109 13.59 31.34 -16.55
C ASN A 109 13.55 30.45 -17.81
N MET A 110 12.61 29.49 -17.87
CA MET A 110 12.43 28.57 -18.98
C MET A 110 11.27 29.04 -19.88
N VAL A 111 11.43 28.84 -21.17
CA VAL A 111 10.36 28.99 -22.14
C VAL A 111 10.01 27.61 -22.65
N PHE A 112 8.76 27.24 -22.54
CA PHE A 112 8.26 25.94 -22.99
C PHE A 112 7.59 26.08 -24.35
N ASP A 113 7.68 25.05 -25.19
CA ASP A 113 6.92 24.95 -26.41
C ASP A 113 5.44 24.65 -26.10
N VAL A 114 4.53 25.22 -26.90
CA VAL A 114 3.06 25.10 -26.66
C VAL A 114 2.55 23.67 -26.77
N ASP A 115 3.21 22.82 -27.55
CA ASP A 115 2.89 21.43 -27.77
C ASP A 115 3.59 20.45 -26.77
N THR A 116 4.27 21.00 -25.76
CA THR A 116 4.92 20.23 -24.71
C THR A 116 3.88 19.42 -23.92
N THR A 117 4.04 18.12 -23.87
CA THR A 117 3.14 17.18 -23.13
C THR A 117 3.65 16.79 -21.76
N GLU A 118 4.95 16.91 -21.52
CA GLU A 118 5.59 16.58 -20.24
C GLU A 118 6.65 17.62 -19.87
N VAL A 119 6.63 18.04 -18.61
CA VAL A 119 7.65 18.92 -18.02
C VAL A 119 8.18 18.25 -16.75
N ASP A 120 9.47 17.94 -16.76
CA ASP A 120 10.20 17.41 -15.59
C ASP A 120 11.13 18.50 -15.04
N LEU A 121 10.79 18.98 -13.85
CA LEU A 121 11.54 19.96 -13.07
C LEU A 121 11.85 19.42 -11.67
N ASN A 122 11.99 18.10 -11.53
CA ASN A 122 12.41 17.48 -10.30
C ASN A 122 13.79 18.01 -9.90
N HIS A 123 13.98 18.27 -8.58
CA HIS A 123 15.24 18.82 -8.04
C HIS A 123 15.68 20.17 -8.63
N ALA A 124 14.78 20.93 -9.25
CA ALA A 124 15.12 22.21 -9.88
C ALA A 124 15.30 23.36 -8.87
N ARG A 125 14.96 23.14 -7.58
CA ARG A 125 15.03 24.12 -6.48
C ARG A 125 14.14 25.35 -6.73
N ILE A 126 13.04 25.18 -7.44
CA ILE A 126 12.08 26.27 -7.66
C ILE A 126 11.22 26.50 -6.41
N GLY A 127 10.96 27.75 -6.11
CA GLY A 127 10.13 28.14 -4.96
C GLY A 127 8.70 28.54 -5.35
N LYS A 128 8.46 28.75 -6.63
CA LYS A 128 7.16 29.18 -7.17
C LYS A 128 6.86 28.46 -8.47
N MET A 129 5.59 28.29 -8.73
CA MET A 129 5.07 27.75 -9.99
C MET A 129 4.81 28.93 -10.93
N GLU A 130 5.70 29.14 -11.91
CA GLU A 130 5.67 30.28 -12.84
C GLU A 130 5.92 29.80 -14.28
N ASN A 131 5.41 30.55 -15.28
CA ASN A 131 5.63 30.32 -16.72
C ASN A 131 5.02 29.03 -17.27
N PHE A 132 4.02 28.45 -16.60
CA PHE A 132 3.30 27.25 -17.08
C PHE A 132 2.07 27.59 -17.92
N GLU A 133 1.62 28.85 -17.95
CA GLU A 133 0.35 29.28 -18.55
C GLU A 133 0.27 29.00 -20.06
N GLN A 134 1.42 28.81 -20.72
CA GLN A 134 1.51 28.55 -22.16
C GLN A 134 1.46 27.07 -22.53
N LEU A 135 1.44 26.14 -21.52
CA LEU A 135 1.47 24.72 -21.74
C LEU A 135 0.07 24.16 -22.04
N GLU A 136 -0.45 24.43 -23.23
CA GLU A 136 -1.83 24.07 -23.62
C GLU A 136 -2.04 22.55 -23.79
N CYS A 137 -0.96 21.78 -24.04
CA CYS A 137 -1.01 20.35 -24.32
C CYS A 137 -0.42 19.48 -23.20
N ILE A 138 -0.07 20.08 -22.05
CA ILE A 138 0.60 19.36 -20.95
C ILE A 138 -0.28 18.24 -20.38
N GLU A 139 0.28 17.05 -20.27
CA GLU A 139 -0.34 15.91 -19.62
C GLU A 139 0.33 15.55 -18.29
N ARG A 140 1.64 15.79 -18.15
CA ARG A 140 2.43 15.44 -16.98
C ARG A 140 3.30 16.60 -16.52
N LEU A 141 3.17 17.00 -15.24
CA LEU A 141 3.97 18.05 -14.61
C LEU A 141 4.64 17.50 -13.35
N LEU A 142 5.95 17.30 -13.43
CA LEU A 142 6.76 16.66 -12.38
C LEU A 142 7.59 17.74 -11.68
N LEU A 143 7.28 18.00 -10.40
CA LEU A 143 7.85 19.06 -9.57
C LEU A 143 8.36 18.52 -8.22
N ARG A 144 8.81 17.27 -8.17
CA ARG A 144 9.32 16.63 -6.95
C ARG A 144 10.60 17.31 -6.45
N TRP A 145 10.82 17.26 -5.13
CA TRP A 145 12.03 17.78 -4.46
C TRP A 145 12.33 19.25 -4.80
N ASN A 146 11.33 20.12 -4.59
CA ASN A 146 11.44 21.54 -4.79
C ASN A 146 11.12 22.32 -3.50
N LEU A 147 11.04 23.64 -3.57
CA LEU A 147 10.79 24.53 -2.43
C LEU A 147 9.42 25.21 -2.55
N ILE A 148 8.48 24.62 -3.28
CA ILE A 148 7.18 25.19 -3.61
C ILE A 148 6.31 25.26 -2.35
N LYS A 149 5.80 26.45 -2.07
CA LYS A 149 4.96 26.72 -0.88
C LYS A 149 3.48 26.84 -1.21
N LYS A 150 3.15 27.08 -2.48
CA LYS A 150 1.80 27.34 -2.95
C LYS A 150 1.58 26.75 -4.34
N ILE A 151 0.43 26.13 -4.54
CA ILE A 151 -0.03 25.71 -5.86
C ILE A 151 -0.63 26.94 -6.55
N GLU A 152 -0.03 27.38 -7.64
CA GLU A 152 -0.47 28.59 -8.37
C GLU A 152 -0.09 28.51 -9.85
N ASN A 153 -0.73 29.36 -10.70
CA ASN A 153 -0.42 29.51 -12.13
C ASN A 153 -0.55 28.22 -12.97
N ILE A 154 -1.45 27.32 -12.59
CA ILE A 154 -1.73 26.06 -13.32
C ILE A 154 -3.18 25.93 -13.78
N GLN A 155 -3.99 26.97 -13.57
CA GLN A 155 -5.43 26.93 -13.87
C GLN A 155 -5.74 26.76 -15.37
N THR A 156 -4.78 27.05 -16.24
CA THR A 156 -4.88 26.88 -17.69
C THR A 156 -4.54 25.46 -18.16
N LEU A 157 -3.92 24.63 -17.30
CA LEU A 157 -3.42 23.30 -17.65
C LEU A 157 -4.53 22.25 -17.66
N THR A 158 -5.60 22.50 -18.39
CA THR A 158 -6.82 21.66 -18.35
C THR A 158 -6.65 20.27 -18.96
N THR A 159 -5.56 20.01 -19.67
CA THR A 159 -5.20 18.70 -20.23
C THR A 159 -4.41 17.82 -19.27
N LEU A 160 -4.01 18.37 -18.09
CA LEU A 160 -3.13 17.69 -17.14
C LEU A 160 -3.79 16.44 -16.57
N LYS A 161 -3.06 15.32 -16.63
CA LYS A 161 -3.44 14.01 -16.09
C LYS A 161 -2.63 13.63 -14.85
N GLU A 162 -1.39 14.11 -14.76
CA GLU A 162 -0.49 13.80 -13.65
C GLU A 162 0.19 15.05 -13.12
N LEU A 163 0.06 15.28 -11.82
CA LEU A 163 0.72 16.37 -11.09
C LEU A 163 1.48 15.82 -9.90
N GLU A 164 2.79 15.97 -9.90
CA GLU A 164 3.65 15.52 -8.84
C GLU A 164 4.30 16.70 -8.10
N LEU A 165 3.96 16.86 -6.86
CA LEU A 165 4.47 17.88 -5.93
C LEU A 165 5.08 17.23 -4.68
N TYR A 166 5.59 15.99 -4.81
CA TYR A 166 6.28 15.24 -3.77
C TYR A 166 7.46 16.02 -3.22
N ASP A 167 7.64 16.02 -1.90
CA ASP A 167 8.73 16.68 -1.17
C ASP A 167 8.86 18.17 -1.54
N ASN A 168 7.88 18.93 -1.08
CA ASN A 168 7.78 20.38 -1.20
C ASN A 168 7.38 21.00 0.15
N GLN A 169 6.97 22.25 0.16
CA GLN A 169 6.62 22.98 1.39
C GLN A 169 5.14 23.42 1.42
N LEU A 170 4.27 22.67 0.72
CA LEU A 170 2.85 22.98 0.62
C LEU A 170 2.16 22.84 1.98
N THR A 171 1.28 23.78 2.30
CA THR A 171 0.46 23.74 3.53
C THR A 171 -1.03 23.59 3.24
N VAL A 172 -1.44 23.86 2.00
CA VAL A 172 -2.83 23.85 1.55
C VAL A 172 -2.92 23.24 0.17
N ILE A 173 -3.98 22.46 -0.10
CA ILE A 173 -4.36 22.02 -1.44
C ILE A 173 -5.32 23.08 -1.98
N GLU A 174 -4.93 23.73 -3.07
CA GLU A 174 -5.70 24.82 -3.66
C GLU A 174 -5.43 24.95 -5.17
N ASN A 175 -6.30 25.70 -5.90
CA ASN A 175 -6.12 26.04 -7.31
C ASN A 175 -6.09 24.84 -8.28
N LEU A 176 -6.74 23.74 -7.92
CA LEU A 176 -6.86 22.53 -8.74
C LEU A 176 -8.21 22.43 -9.45
N ASP A 177 -9.11 23.38 -9.25
CA ASP A 177 -10.53 23.30 -9.67
C ASP A 177 -10.73 23.12 -11.18
N THR A 178 -9.80 23.59 -12.00
CA THR A 178 -9.86 23.48 -13.47
C THR A 178 -9.22 22.21 -14.02
N LEU A 179 -8.48 21.47 -13.20
CA LEU A 179 -7.72 20.27 -13.61
C LEU A 179 -8.62 19.03 -13.62
N VAL A 180 -9.77 19.11 -14.25
CA VAL A 180 -10.80 18.07 -14.23
C VAL A 180 -10.39 16.73 -14.84
N ASN A 181 -9.31 16.72 -15.64
CA ASN A 181 -8.76 15.53 -16.28
C ASN A 181 -7.67 14.83 -15.44
N LEU A 182 -7.38 15.36 -14.23
CA LEU A 182 -6.31 14.82 -13.40
C LEU A 182 -6.66 13.39 -12.93
N GLU A 183 -5.73 12.47 -13.19
CA GLU A 183 -5.83 11.05 -12.82
C GLU A 183 -4.90 10.71 -11.65
N ILE A 184 -3.74 11.35 -11.57
CA ILE A 184 -2.73 11.12 -10.54
C ILE A 184 -2.33 12.45 -9.90
N LEU A 185 -2.42 12.50 -8.55
CA LEU A 185 -1.98 13.64 -7.75
C LEU A 185 -1.09 13.17 -6.61
N ASP A 186 0.18 13.57 -6.65
CA ASP A 186 1.13 13.29 -5.58
C ASP A 186 1.49 14.58 -4.82
N LEU A 187 1.05 14.62 -3.57
CA LEU A 187 1.30 15.70 -2.60
C LEU A 187 2.04 15.18 -1.36
N SER A 188 2.69 14.01 -1.46
CA SER A 188 3.41 13.40 -0.34
C SER A 188 4.60 14.26 0.09
N PHE A 189 5.06 14.07 1.34
CA PHE A 189 6.17 14.81 1.94
C PHE A 189 6.00 16.33 1.88
N ASN A 190 4.85 16.79 2.37
CA ASN A 190 4.50 18.21 2.47
C ASN A 190 4.08 18.57 3.92
N ARG A 191 3.43 19.69 4.11
CA ARG A 191 2.99 20.20 5.43
C ARG A 191 1.47 20.39 5.49
N ILE A 192 0.72 19.65 4.65
CA ILE A 192 -0.73 19.74 4.50
C ILE A 192 -1.43 19.24 5.76
N ARG A 193 -2.47 19.95 6.20
CA ARG A 193 -3.22 19.63 7.43
C ARG A 193 -4.64 19.17 7.17
N GLU A 194 -5.23 19.55 6.06
CA GLU A 194 -6.62 19.30 5.69
C GLU A 194 -6.70 18.82 4.24
N ILE A 195 -7.54 17.84 3.97
CA ILE A 195 -7.87 17.41 2.61
C ILE A 195 -9.01 18.29 2.12
N LYS A 196 -8.73 19.14 1.13
CA LYS A 196 -9.73 20.03 0.50
C LYS A 196 -9.28 20.43 -0.90
N GLY A 197 -10.14 21.13 -1.65
CA GLY A 197 -9.81 21.61 -3.00
C GLY A 197 -9.66 20.48 -4.04
N LEU A 198 -10.34 19.34 -3.80
CA LEU A 198 -10.38 18.19 -4.70
C LEU A 198 -11.76 18.03 -5.36
N ASP A 199 -12.69 18.96 -5.14
CA ASP A 199 -14.12 18.81 -5.44
C ASP A 199 -14.42 18.51 -6.90
N THR A 200 -13.59 19.01 -7.83
CA THR A 200 -13.77 18.86 -9.27
C THR A 200 -12.97 17.71 -9.88
N LEU A 201 -12.09 17.06 -9.12
CA LEU A 201 -11.15 16.05 -9.61
C LEU A 201 -11.81 14.67 -9.73
N VAL A 202 -12.96 14.59 -10.39
CA VAL A 202 -13.79 13.38 -10.47
C VAL A 202 -13.15 12.21 -11.22
N ASN A 203 -12.11 12.45 -12.00
CA ASN A 203 -11.35 11.46 -12.75
C ASN A 203 -10.12 10.93 -11.99
N LEU A 204 -9.89 11.42 -10.75
CA LEU A 204 -8.70 11.02 -9.97
C LEU A 204 -8.73 9.53 -9.64
N GLN A 205 -7.67 8.84 -10.02
CA GLN A 205 -7.47 7.41 -9.80
C GLN A 205 -6.48 7.12 -8.68
N LYS A 206 -5.48 7.99 -8.49
CA LYS A 206 -4.47 7.84 -7.43
C LYS A 206 -4.24 9.17 -6.71
N LEU A 207 -4.32 9.12 -5.38
CA LEU A 207 -4.07 10.27 -4.50
C LEU A 207 -3.04 9.88 -3.44
N TYR A 208 -1.88 10.54 -3.49
CA TYR A 208 -0.79 10.33 -2.55
C TYR A 208 -0.65 11.54 -1.63
N LEU A 209 -0.79 11.31 -0.33
CA LEU A 209 -0.73 12.31 0.74
C LEU A 209 0.15 11.83 1.92
N CYS A 210 1.07 10.88 1.65
CA CYS A 210 1.99 10.35 2.66
C CYS A 210 2.85 11.46 3.27
N SER A 211 3.27 11.29 4.53
CA SER A 211 4.18 12.21 5.23
C SER A 211 3.72 13.67 5.20
N ASN A 212 2.52 13.89 5.73
CA ASN A 212 1.89 15.19 5.90
C ASN A 212 1.45 15.41 7.37
N LYS A 213 0.60 16.38 7.63
CA LYS A 213 0.08 16.71 8.99
C LYS A 213 -1.44 16.52 9.07
N ILE A 214 -2.02 15.64 8.24
CA ILE A 214 -3.45 15.40 8.11
C ILE A 214 -3.94 14.65 9.35
N SER A 215 -5.01 15.13 9.98
CA SER A 215 -5.58 14.53 11.18
C SER A 215 -6.93 13.87 10.97
N LYS A 216 -7.57 14.13 9.83
CA LYS A 216 -8.90 13.63 9.48
C LYS A 216 -8.97 13.24 8.00
N ILE A 217 -9.61 12.13 7.71
CA ILE A 217 -9.97 11.75 6.34
C ILE A 217 -11.27 12.47 6.00
N GLU A 218 -11.24 13.34 5.00
CA GLU A 218 -12.41 14.11 4.58
C GLU A 218 -12.31 14.51 3.11
N ASN A 219 -13.46 14.86 2.51
CA ASN A 219 -13.53 15.37 1.14
C ASN A 219 -12.93 14.46 0.07
N VAL A 220 -12.99 13.12 0.26
CA VAL A 220 -12.53 12.12 -0.73
C VAL A 220 -13.67 11.23 -1.25
N ASN A 221 -14.80 11.16 -0.55
CA ASN A 221 -15.91 10.23 -0.85
C ASN A 221 -16.61 10.47 -2.20
N HIS A 222 -16.39 11.62 -2.85
CA HIS A 222 -16.89 11.94 -4.18
C HIS A 222 -15.96 11.44 -5.31
N LEU A 223 -14.72 11.02 -5.01
CA LEU A 223 -13.72 10.58 -5.99
C LEU A 223 -14.00 9.13 -6.44
N LYS A 224 -15.06 8.95 -7.23
CA LYS A 224 -15.60 7.61 -7.59
C LYS A 224 -14.68 6.75 -8.46
N GLN A 225 -13.63 7.31 -9.05
CA GLN A 225 -12.64 6.59 -9.85
C GLN A 225 -11.37 6.25 -9.06
N LEU A 226 -11.31 6.62 -7.75
CA LEU A 226 -10.12 6.45 -6.94
C LEU A 226 -9.85 4.97 -6.67
N LYS A 227 -8.70 4.48 -7.14
CA LYS A 227 -8.21 3.12 -6.97
C LYS A 227 -7.15 3.02 -5.88
N GLY A 228 -6.31 4.06 -5.74
CA GLY A 228 -5.26 4.11 -4.73
C GLY A 228 -5.35 5.36 -3.87
N LEU A 229 -5.35 5.17 -2.54
CA LEU A 229 -5.32 6.25 -1.55
C LEU A 229 -4.20 6.00 -0.55
N GLU A 230 -3.21 6.89 -0.54
CA GLU A 230 -2.11 6.83 0.40
C GLU A 230 -2.15 7.99 1.40
N LEU A 231 -2.28 7.66 2.67
CA LEU A 231 -2.35 8.57 3.81
C LEU A 231 -1.37 8.17 4.92
N GLY A 232 -0.35 7.41 4.59
CA GLY A 232 0.70 6.98 5.53
C GLY A 232 1.43 8.17 6.16
N ASP A 233 2.02 7.96 7.34
CA ASP A 233 2.80 8.97 8.08
C ASP A 233 2.07 10.32 8.22
N ASN A 234 0.91 10.25 8.89
CA ASN A 234 0.06 11.40 9.18
C ASN A 234 -0.39 11.39 10.66
N LYS A 235 -1.42 12.12 11.01
CA LYS A 235 -1.94 12.24 12.39
C LYS A 235 -3.37 11.69 12.54
N ILE A 236 -3.81 10.81 11.63
CA ILE A 236 -5.15 10.27 11.54
C ILE A 236 -5.43 9.38 12.74
N ARG A 237 -6.61 9.55 13.36
CA ARG A 237 -7.05 8.78 14.52
C ARG A 237 -8.23 7.85 14.23
N VAL A 238 -9.00 8.16 13.22
CA VAL A 238 -10.24 7.46 12.86
C VAL A 238 -10.27 7.22 11.36
N ILE A 239 -10.63 6.00 10.96
CA ILE A 239 -10.95 5.69 9.57
C ILE A 239 -12.39 6.11 9.34
N GLU A 240 -12.61 7.07 8.46
CA GLU A 240 -13.91 7.66 8.20
C GLU A 240 -14.01 8.24 6.78
N ASN A 241 -15.23 8.51 6.29
CA ASN A 241 -15.50 9.19 5.02
C ASN A 241 -14.90 8.49 3.78
N LEU A 242 -14.84 7.17 3.81
CA LEU A 242 -14.40 6.33 2.68
C LEU A 242 -15.59 5.68 1.95
N GLU A 243 -16.81 5.91 2.41
CA GLU A 243 -18.02 5.41 1.77
C GLU A 243 -18.17 5.98 0.35
N GLY A 244 -18.49 5.11 -0.59
CA GLY A 244 -18.62 5.44 -2.00
C GLY A 244 -17.34 5.41 -2.82
N LEU A 245 -16.21 5.01 -2.23
CA LEU A 245 -14.99 4.65 -2.96
C LEU A 245 -15.06 3.19 -3.42
N ASP A 246 -16.09 2.87 -4.21
CA ASP A 246 -16.46 1.49 -4.53
C ASP A 246 -15.45 0.74 -5.42
N VAL A 247 -14.51 1.47 -6.00
CA VAL A 247 -13.44 0.92 -6.87
C VAL A 247 -12.07 0.97 -6.22
N LEU A 248 -11.98 1.38 -4.94
CA LEU A 248 -10.71 1.46 -4.23
C LEU A 248 -10.11 0.06 -4.07
N GLU A 249 -8.87 -0.09 -4.55
CA GLU A 249 -8.08 -1.32 -4.55
C GLU A 249 -6.98 -1.26 -3.47
N ASP A 250 -6.36 -0.10 -3.27
CA ASP A 250 -5.23 0.07 -2.38
C ASP A 250 -5.46 1.19 -1.37
N LEU A 251 -5.34 0.88 -0.08
CA LEU A 251 -5.47 1.84 1.03
C LEU A 251 -4.29 1.73 1.98
N TYR A 252 -3.50 2.80 2.03
CA TYR A 252 -2.33 2.89 2.92
C TYR A 252 -2.56 3.91 4.02
N LEU A 253 -2.59 3.44 5.26
CA LEU A 253 -2.82 4.22 6.49
C LEU A 253 -1.72 3.96 7.55
N GLY A 254 -0.57 3.43 7.15
CA GLY A 254 0.56 3.17 8.03
C GLY A 254 1.07 4.42 8.75
N LYS A 255 1.78 4.28 9.89
CA LYS A 255 2.35 5.39 10.67
C LYS A 255 1.33 6.49 11.01
N ASN A 256 0.20 6.10 11.60
CA ASN A 256 -0.86 7.00 12.05
C ASN A 256 -1.18 6.76 13.55
N LYS A 257 -2.29 7.26 14.04
CA LYS A 257 -2.72 7.13 15.45
C LYS A 257 -4.03 6.35 15.57
N ILE A 258 -4.31 5.45 14.62
CA ILE A 258 -5.56 4.69 14.49
C ILE A 258 -5.61 3.63 15.60
N LYS A 259 -6.73 3.57 16.31
CA LYS A 259 -6.96 2.60 17.40
C LYS A 259 -7.93 1.48 17.03
N LYS A 260 -8.70 1.66 15.95
CA LYS A 260 -9.78 0.74 15.57
C LYS A 260 -9.89 0.63 14.05
N ILE A 261 -10.00 -0.59 13.55
CA ILE A 261 -10.38 -0.84 12.14
C ILE A 261 -11.90 -0.69 12.05
N GLN A 262 -12.36 0.24 11.23
CA GLN A 262 -13.80 0.53 11.07
C GLN A 262 -14.10 1.24 9.76
N ASN A 263 -15.38 1.24 9.34
CA ASN A 263 -15.89 1.99 8.18
C ASN A 263 -15.22 1.58 6.84
N LEU A 264 -14.84 0.30 6.72
CA LEU A 264 -14.25 -0.27 5.50
C LEU A 264 -15.24 -1.16 4.74
N GLU A 265 -16.47 -1.32 5.24
CA GLU A 265 -17.44 -2.31 4.77
C GLU A 265 -17.89 -2.09 3.32
N SER A 266 -17.77 -0.85 2.82
CA SER A 266 -18.10 -0.50 1.43
C SER A 266 -16.99 -0.83 0.43
N LEU A 267 -15.75 -1.00 0.89
CA LEU A 267 -14.56 -1.15 0.04
C LEU A 267 -14.41 -2.59 -0.48
N LYS A 268 -15.38 -3.05 -1.27
CA LYS A 268 -15.47 -4.46 -1.71
C LYS A 268 -14.35 -4.91 -2.65
N ARG A 269 -13.65 -3.99 -3.28
CA ARG A 269 -12.53 -4.26 -4.19
C ARG A 269 -11.16 -4.11 -3.56
N LEU A 270 -11.13 -3.81 -2.24
CA LEU A 270 -9.86 -3.57 -1.57
C LEU A 270 -8.98 -4.83 -1.63
N ASN A 271 -7.83 -4.66 -2.22
CA ASN A 271 -6.81 -5.67 -2.44
C ASN A 271 -5.67 -5.54 -1.43
N ILE A 272 -5.23 -4.31 -1.17
CA ILE A 272 -4.15 -4.01 -0.22
C ILE A 272 -4.68 -3.11 0.90
N LEU A 273 -4.47 -3.53 2.15
CA LEU A 273 -4.72 -2.71 3.34
C LEU A 273 -3.47 -2.64 4.21
N SER A 274 -2.93 -1.44 4.35
CA SER A 274 -1.75 -1.16 5.15
C SER A 274 -2.11 -0.29 6.36
N LEU A 275 -1.91 -0.85 7.56
CA LEU A 275 -2.20 -0.22 8.86
C LEU A 275 -1.02 -0.38 9.85
N GLN A 276 0.19 -0.63 9.36
CA GLN A 276 1.39 -0.77 10.19
C GLN A 276 1.68 0.52 10.97
N CYS A 277 2.42 0.40 12.09
CA CYS A 277 2.80 1.54 12.95
C CYS A 277 1.57 2.36 13.39
N ASN A 278 0.55 1.68 13.93
CA ASN A 278 -0.64 2.30 14.47
C ASN A 278 -0.85 1.90 15.96
N ARG A 279 -2.04 2.04 16.49
CA ARG A 279 -2.37 1.73 17.90
C ARG A 279 -3.47 0.67 17.99
N LEU A 280 -3.51 -0.26 17.02
CA LEU A 280 -4.49 -1.33 16.96
C LEU A 280 -4.20 -2.38 18.03
N THR A 281 -5.25 -2.88 18.69
CA THR A 281 -5.16 -3.98 19.67
C THR A 281 -5.97 -5.20 19.28
N ILE A 282 -6.85 -5.07 18.29
CA ILE A 282 -7.77 -6.12 17.82
C ILE A 282 -7.81 -6.05 16.28
N ILE A 283 -7.80 -7.21 15.64
CA ILE A 283 -8.16 -7.35 14.22
C ILE A 283 -9.68 -7.46 14.15
N GLU A 284 -10.34 -6.53 13.49
CA GLU A 284 -11.80 -6.49 13.45
C GLU A 284 -12.33 -5.85 12.15
N ASN A 285 -13.60 -6.10 11.81
CA ASN A 285 -14.33 -5.42 10.72
C ASN A 285 -13.71 -5.61 9.32
N LEU A 286 -13.04 -6.76 9.08
CA LEU A 286 -12.48 -7.13 7.78
C LEU A 286 -13.36 -8.12 7.01
N ASP A 287 -14.48 -8.57 7.58
CA ASP A 287 -15.34 -9.63 7.02
C ASP A 287 -15.87 -9.34 5.61
N GLN A 288 -16.01 -8.07 5.28
CA GLN A 288 -16.53 -7.64 3.99
C GLN A 288 -15.47 -7.45 2.92
N LEU A 289 -14.18 -7.50 3.30
CA LEU A 289 -13.04 -7.30 2.40
C LEU A 289 -12.59 -8.65 1.81
N THR A 290 -13.45 -9.27 1.02
CA THR A 290 -13.23 -10.63 0.50
C THR A 290 -12.23 -10.71 -0.66
N GLU A 291 -11.86 -9.56 -1.23
CA GLU A 291 -10.84 -9.46 -2.29
C GLU A 291 -9.43 -9.19 -1.73
N LEU A 292 -9.28 -9.02 -0.40
CA LEU A 292 -8.02 -8.66 0.23
C LEU A 292 -6.97 -9.76 0.04
N THR A 293 -5.84 -9.40 -0.59
CA THR A 293 -4.69 -10.26 -0.81
C THR A 293 -3.51 -9.90 0.09
N GLN A 294 -3.39 -8.62 0.49
CA GLN A 294 -2.28 -8.17 1.31
C GLN A 294 -2.78 -7.36 2.51
N LEU A 295 -2.39 -7.79 3.71
CA LEU A 295 -2.77 -7.14 4.97
C LEU A 295 -1.52 -6.90 5.82
N TYR A 296 -1.21 -5.61 6.05
CA TYR A 296 -0.06 -5.17 6.82
C TYR A 296 -0.50 -4.54 8.14
N LEU A 297 -0.19 -5.19 9.25
CA LEU A 297 -0.58 -4.83 10.61
C LEU A 297 0.62 -4.80 11.58
N SER A 298 1.84 -4.77 11.06
CA SER A 298 3.05 -4.72 11.89
C SER A 298 3.11 -3.46 12.77
N GLU A 299 3.92 -3.50 13.82
CA GLU A 299 4.12 -2.39 14.75
C GLU A 299 2.81 -1.85 15.34
N ASN A 300 2.02 -2.78 15.93
CA ASN A 300 0.76 -2.48 16.63
C ASN A 300 0.75 -3.16 18.01
N GLY A 301 -0.39 -3.19 18.67
CA GLY A 301 -0.57 -3.82 19.98
C GLY A 301 -1.37 -5.13 19.95
N LEU A 302 -1.39 -5.83 18.81
CA LEU A 302 -2.21 -7.03 18.60
C LEU A 302 -1.73 -8.20 19.47
N VAL A 303 -2.67 -8.89 20.12
CA VAL A 303 -2.40 -10.05 20.97
C VAL A 303 -2.86 -11.37 20.36
N THR A 304 -3.81 -11.30 19.43
CA THR A 304 -4.49 -12.49 18.87
C THR A 304 -4.63 -12.33 17.36
N ILE A 305 -4.42 -13.43 16.62
CA ILE A 305 -4.82 -13.53 15.22
C ILE A 305 -6.27 -13.97 15.20
N GLU A 306 -7.16 -13.10 14.73
CA GLU A 306 -8.60 -13.33 14.76
C GLU A 306 -9.33 -12.57 13.64
N ASN A 307 -10.62 -12.93 13.41
CA ASN A 307 -11.52 -12.22 12.51
C ASN A 307 -11.06 -12.14 11.04
N LEU A 308 -10.33 -13.16 10.56
CA LEU A 308 -9.86 -13.26 9.17
C LEU A 308 -10.64 -14.36 8.39
N LEU A 309 -11.77 -14.84 8.90
CA LEU A 309 -12.47 -16.00 8.34
C LEU A 309 -12.85 -15.82 6.86
N ASN A 310 -13.22 -14.63 6.46
CA ASN A 310 -13.69 -14.34 5.10
C ASN A 310 -12.57 -13.87 4.15
N ASN A 311 -11.37 -13.60 4.68
CA ASN A 311 -10.25 -13.07 3.89
C ASN A 311 -9.41 -14.20 3.26
N VAL A 312 -10.08 -15.14 2.59
CA VAL A 312 -9.49 -16.39 2.09
C VAL A 312 -8.51 -16.20 0.93
N LYS A 313 -8.47 -15.02 0.34
CA LYS A 313 -7.56 -14.64 -0.74
C LYS A 313 -6.22 -14.08 -0.24
N LEU A 314 -6.02 -13.99 1.09
CA LEU A 314 -4.77 -13.45 1.63
C LEU A 314 -3.58 -14.28 1.16
N GLU A 315 -2.64 -13.58 0.55
CA GLU A 315 -1.33 -14.05 0.10
C GLU A 315 -0.23 -13.55 1.04
N THR A 316 -0.32 -12.31 1.51
CA THR A 316 0.62 -11.71 2.46
C THR A 316 -0.10 -11.27 3.73
N LEU A 317 0.42 -11.71 4.89
CA LEU A 317 -0.04 -11.30 6.21
C LEU A 317 1.15 -10.87 7.06
N ASP A 318 1.30 -9.55 7.26
CA ASP A 318 2.32 -8.96 8.11
C ASP A 318 1.75 -8.60 9.49
N LEU A 319 2.23 -9.31 10.51
CA LEU A 319 1.91 -9.14 11.91
C LEU A 319 3.18 -8.94 12.77
N ALA A 320 4.29 -8.56 12.16
CA ALA A 320 5.54 -8.35 12.86
C ALA A 320 5.42 -7.26 13.96
N TYR A 321 6.30 -7.29 14.96
CA TYR A 321 6.33 -6.28 16.02
C TYR A 321 4.98 -6.06 16.72
N ASN A 322 4.34 -7.17 17.15
CA ASN A 322 3.11 -7.17 17.91
C ASN A 322 3.29 -7.93 19.25
N LYS A 323 2.23 -8.33 19.90
CA LYS A 323 2.23 -9.07 21.18
C LYS A 323 1.60 -10.46 21.05
N ILE A 324 1.63 -11.05 19.85
CA ILE A 324 0.98 -12.32 19.53
C ILE A 324 1.72 -13.46 20.20
N CYS A 325 0.98 -14.31 20.92
CA CYS A 325 1.54 -15.43 21.65
C CYS A 325 1.33 -16.78 20.95
N ILE A 326 0.30 -16.90 20.12
CA ILE A 326 -0.13 -18.15 19.51
C ILE A 326 -0.43 -17.94 18.02
N ILE A 327 0.11 -18.80 17.17
CA ILE A 327 -0.26 -18.85 15.75
C ILE A 327 -1.56 -19.65 15.67
N GLN A 328 -2.65 -18.98 15.28
CA GLN A 328 -3.99 -19.60 15.23
C GLN A 328 -4.86 -18.91 14.17
N ASN A 329 -6.00 -19.52 13.85
CA ASN A 329 -7.02 -18.94 12.95
C ASN A 329 -6.54 -18.58 11.54
N ILE A 330 -5.51 -19.27 11.03
CA ILE A 330 -4.96 -19.07 9.67
C ILE A 330 -4.97 -20.35 8.82
N ALA A 331 -5.40 -21.48 9.35
CA ALA A 331 -5.42 -22.76 8.63
C ALA A 331 -6.24 -22.73 7.33
N HIS A 332 -7.27 -21.88 7.28
CA HIS A 332 -8.16 -21.70 6.13
C HIS A 332 -7.58 -20.75 5.05
N LEU A 333 -6.52 -20.01 5.37
CA LEU A 333 -5.83 -19.10 4.46
C LEU A 333 -4.88 -19.92 3.56
N THR A 334 -5.45 -20.77 2.71
CA THR A 334 -4.67 -21.73 1.90
C THR A 334 -3.85 -21.08 0.80
N GLY A 335 -4.17 -19.84 0.44
CA GLY A 335 -3.43 -19.02 -0.53
C GLY A 335 -2.23 -18.26 0.07
N LEU A 336 -2.04 -18.33 1.41
CA LEU A 336 -1.01 -17.57 2.09
C LEU A 336 0.39 -17.98 1.64
N GLN A 337 1.16 -17.02 1.12
CA GLN A 337 2.52 -17.18 0.60
C GLN A 337 3.56 -16.60 1.58
N GLU A 338 3.22 -15.49 2.22
CA GLU A 338 4.10 -14.79 3.15
C GLU A 338 3.43 -14.56 4.51
N LEU A 339 4.11 -14.94 5.58
CA LEU A 339 3.66 -14.73 6.96
C LEU A 339 4.77 -14.11 7.79
N TRP A 340 4.57 -12.90 8.26
CA TRP A 340 5.54 -12.16 9.05
C TRP A 340 5.04 -12.04 10.49
N LEU A 341 5.74 -12.73 11.42
CA LEU A 341 5.44 -12.79 12.85
C LEU A 341 6.68 -12.51 13.71
N ASN A 342 7.77 -12.03 13.11
CA ASN A 342 8.97 -11.68 13.86
C ASN A 342 8.67 -10.60 14.92
N ASN A 343 9.49 -10.56 16.00
CA ASN A 343 9.27 -9.65 17.13
C ASN A 343 7.88 -9.75 17.75
N ASN A 344 7.48 -10.98 18.12
CA ASN A 344 6.25 -11.29 18.84
C ASN A 344 6.56 -12.15 20.08
N ASN A 345 5.56 -12.74 20.73
CA ASN A 345 5.69 -13.54 21.94
C ASN A 345 5.38 -15.04 21.71
N VAL A 346 5.52 -15.53 20.49
CA VAL A 346 5.22 -16.92 20.14
C VAL A 346 6.22 -17.86 20.80
N SER A 347 5.73 -18.78 21.65
CA SER A 347 6.57 -19.71 22.43
C SER A 347 6.17 -21.18 22.25
N ASP A 348 4.92 -21.46 21.90
CA ASP A 348 4.40 -22.83 21.81
C ASP A 348 4.61 -23.44 20.42
N TRP A 349 5.42 -24.50 20.37
CA TRP A 349 5.65 -25.26 19.15
C TRP A 349 4.40 -25.96 18.61
N ASN A 350 3.42 -26.31 19.48
CA ASN A 350 2.18 -26.92 19.01
C ASN A 350 1.37 -25.95 18.13
N ALA A 351 1.47 -24.65 18.40
CA ALA A 351 0.80 -23.63 17.60
C ALA A 351 1.37 -23.53 16.17
N VAL A 352 2.64 -23.90 15.96
CA VAL A 352 3.26 -23.90 14.62
C VAL A 352 2.64 -24.96 13.70
N ASN A 353 2.09 -26.06 14.26
CA ASN A 353 1.48 -27.13 13.46
C ASN A 353 0.28 -26.66 12.62
N VAL A 354 -0.36 -25.54 12.96
CA VAL A 354 -1.45 -24.97 12.14
C VAL A 354 -1.01 -24.67 10.72
N LEU A 355 0.29 -24.36 10.51
CA LEU A 355 0.89 -24.06 9.24
C LEU A 355 0.93 -25.24 8.25
N GLU A 356 0.70 -26.48 8.74
CA GLU A 356 0.56 -27.64 7.86
C GLU A 356 -0.52 -27.49 6.80
N ASN A 357 -1.48 -26.59 7.02
CA ASN A 357 -2.59 -26.33 6.11
C ASN A 357 -2.23 -25.29 5.02
N ASN A 358 -1.22 -24.46 5.25
CA ASN A 358 -0.83 -23.37 4.38
C ASN A 358 0.22 -23.84 3.35
N LYS A 359 -0.21 -24.65 2.36
CA LYS A 359 0.68 -25.33 1.42
C LYS A 359 1.39 -24.40 0.43
N GLN A 360 0.89 -23.17 0.27
CA GLN A 360 1.50 -22.16 -0.57
C GLN A 360 2.45 -21.24 0.21
N LEU A 361 2.62 -21.45 1.53
CA LEU A 361 3.50 -20.62 2.34
C LEU A 361 4.96 -20.82 1.92
N GLU A 362 5.54 -19.82 1.29
CA GLU A 362 6.91 -19.82 0.79
C GLU A 362 7.87 -19.15 1.78
N THR A 363 7.42 -18.10 2.45
CA THR A 363 8.24 -17.28 3.35
C THR A 363 7.58 -17.15 4.70
N ILE A 364 8.35 -17.41 5.77
CA ILE A 364 7.93 -17.13 7.14
C ILE A 364 9.02 -16.39 7.91
N TYR A 365 8.63 -15.31 8.59
CA TYR A 365 9.47 -14.61 9.55
C TYR A 365 8.95 -14.86 10.97
N LEU A 366 9.77 -15.50 11.82
CA LEU A 366 9.48 -15.79 13.23
C LEU A 366 10.63 -15.39 14.15
N ASP A 367 11.71 -14.82 13.64
CA ASP A 367 12.85 -14.39 14.44
C ASP A 367 12.41 -13.45 15.58
N ARG A 368 13.21 -13.36 16.63
CA ARG A 368 12.91 -12.58 17.83
C ARG A 368 11.56 -12.95 18.51
N ASN A 369 11.19 -14.22 18.44
CA ASN A 369 10.15 -14.82 19.26
C ASN A 369 10.80 -15.78 20.28
N PRO A 370 10.18 -16.08 21.43
CA PRO A 370 10.74 -17.04 22.41
C PRO A 370 11.08 -18.41 21.81
N LEU A 371 10.28 -18.91 20.85
CA LEU A 371 10.51 -20.20 20.19
C LEU A 371 11.82 -20.28 19.41
N THR A 372 12.43 -19.15 19.01
CA THR A 372 13.68 -19.13 18.25
C THR A 372 14.92 -19.46 19.09
N SER A 373 14.76 -19.50 20.41
CA SER A 373 15.81 -19.99 21.33
C SER A 373 16.09 -21.49 21.21
N ASP A 374 15.20 -22.26 20.56
CA ASP A 374 15.39 -23.71 20.32
C ASP A 374 16.48 -23.92 19.25
N PRO A 375 17.55 -24.67 19.56
CA PRO A 375 18.62 -24.96 18.57
C PRO A 375 18.11 -25.68 17.30
N ASN A 376 16.95 -26.35 17.38
CA ASN A 376 16.31 -27.04 16.26
C ASN A 376 15.24 -26.19 15.55
N TYR A 377 15.17 -24.90 15.83
CA TYR A 377 14.13 -23.97 15.35
C TYR A 377 13.83 -24.17 13.85
N ARG A 378 14.81 -23.95 12.99
CA ARG A 378 14.62 -24.03 11.52
C ARG A 378 14.24 -25.44 11.07
N ARG A 379 14.84 -26.48 11.70
CA ARG A 379 14.53 -27.87 11.40
C ARG A 379 13.07 -28.21 11.75
N LYS A 380 12.57 -27.72 12.89
CA LYS A 380 11.18 -27.93 13.31
C LYS A 380 10.20 -27.27 12.34
N ILE A 381 10.46 -26.04 11.90
CA ILE A 381 9.64 -25.37 10.88
C ILE A 381 9.63 -26.18 9.58
N LYS A 382 10.81 -26.65 9.12
CA LYS A 382 10.91 -27.50 7.92
C LYS A 382 10.17 -28.83 8.05
N LEU A 383 10.03 -29.38 9.25
CA LEU A 383 9.25 -30.60 9.47
C LEU A 383 7.75 -30.34 9.32
N VAL A 384 7.27 -29.18 9.76
CA VAL A 384 5.86 -28.78 9.64
C VAL A 384 5.56 -28.31 8.21
N CYS A 385 6.44 -27.51 7.62
CA CYS A 385 6.31 -26.95 6.29
C CYS A 385 7.49 -27.37 5.38
N PRO A 386 7.53 -28.63 4.86
CA PRO A 386 8.65 -29.10 4.04
C PRO A 386 8.83 -28.31 2.72
N TRP A 387 7.78 -27.67 2.25
CA TRP A 387 7.74 -26.86 1.01
C TRP A 387 8.30 -25.46 1.20
N ILE A 388 8.46 -24.95 2.44
CA ILE A 388 8.89 -23.56 2.68
C ILE A 388 10.27 -23.27 2.08
N THR A 389 10.42 -22.13 1.44
CA THR A 389 11.65 -21.72 0.74
C THR A 389 12.50 -20.77 1.57
N GLN A 390 11.87 -19.95 2.42
CA GLN A 390 12.56 -18.97 3.25
C GLN A 390 12.05 -19.01 4.71
N ILE A 391 12.98 -19.04 5.65
CA ILE A 391 12.71 -18.87 7.09
C ILE A 391 13.58 -17.71 7.55
N ASP A 392 12.96 -16.64 8.06
CA ASP A 392 13.61 -15.39 8.41
C ASP A 392 14.41 -14.83 7.20
N ALA A 393 15.51 -14.16 7.44
CA ALA A 393 16.33 -13.57 6.37
C ALA A 393 17.14 -14.59 5.55
N THR A 394 16.90 -15.91 5.69
CA THR A 394 17.74 -16.92 5.04
C THR A 394 16.93 -18.02 4.36
N LEU A 395 17.43 -18.49 3.21
CA LEU A 395 16.83 -19.63 2.49
C LEU A 395 16.75 -20.88 3.36
N ALA A 396 15.66 -21.59 3.25
CA ALA A 396 15.42 -22.85 3.95
C ALA A 396 16.02 -24.01 3.15
N LYS A 397 17.36 -24.21 3.30
CA LYS A 397 18.07 -25.35 2.70
C LYS A 397 17.76 -26.65 3.41
#